data_0937da835642f8e200fcbfce005b78f7
#
_entry.id   0937da835642f8e200fcbfce005b78f7
#
_cell.length_a   1.000
_cell.length_b   1.000
_cell.length_c   1.000
_cell.angle_alpha   90.00
_cell.angle_beta   90.00
_cell.angle_gamma   90.00
#
_symmetry.space_group_name_H-M   'P 1'
#
loop_
_entity.id
_entity.type
_entity.pdbx_description
1 polymer ?
#
loop_
_entity_poly.entity_id
_entity_poly.type
_entity_poly.pdbx_seq_one_letter_code
_entity_poly.pdbx_strand_id
1 'polypeptide(L)'
;MVTLAVAVGLTAGCSSSSSANGSGGNDGGSHHGSGSGSGGTKDAGHATTSSGGSGAGGGADAGATVGGVPGGIVGAGTTVAGCMIFPPDNPWNVEVDGPGVQVIHTYDSQLQQSTELHPDFGDYTPDGYGIPYNVVDAGQPDLDTDFTQYASESDPGPGGWIGANPVTTGSATGETAWPFFVGMEIEGNPKAGGTAGNLPGDQHGIVLQQGSSKCTSYEAWNCVVVSAPPFQCANGAVFDLSSNALRPAGWTSADAAGLSILAGLVRLSEVKAGAVTHAIRVTFNESQNGYIPPATHAAGSHPLGSAYLPMGLRLRLKASVSTSGYTTAAQVIMAGMKKYGLIVADNGSDWYFQGDSDNGWAATAPDGQDTIIDELVGDFHHLTGADFEVVYTGDPVSAGL
;
A
#
# COMPACT_ATOMS: atom_id res chain seq x y z
N MET A 1 -49.64 -27.78 -19.68
CA MET A 1 -49.06 -27.01 -18.56
C MET A 1 -47.61 -26.72 -18.93
N VAL A 2 -47.38 -25.50 -19.36
CA VAL A 2 -46.07 -25.04 -19.82
C VAL A 2 -45.53 -24.16 -18.70
N THR A 3 -44.43 -24.59 -18.10
CA THR A 3 -43.77 -23.82 -17.07
C THR A 3 -42.71 -22.93 -17.75
N LEU A 4 -42.93 -21.63 -17.63
CA LEU A 4 -42.05 -20.58 -18.19
C LEU A 4 -40.97 -20.30 -17.13
N ALA A 5 -39.73 -20.58 -17.45
CA ALA A 5 -38.58 -20.19 -16.65
C ALA A 5 -38.15 -18.79 -17.11
N VAL A 6 -38.20 -17.84 -16.19
CA VAL A 6 -37.67 -16.49 -16.38
C VAL A 6 -36.20 -16.52 -15.94
N ALA A 7 -35.29 -16.37 -16.88
CA ALA A 7 -33.89 -16.15 -16.60
C ALA A 7 -33.69 -14.64 -16.39
N VAL A 8 -33.33 -14.25 -15.18
CA VAL A 8 -32.85 -12.90 -14.85
C VAL A 8 -31.35 -12.92 -15.08
N GLY A 9 -30.90 -12.29 -16.16
CA GLY A 9 -29.48 -12.05 -16.38
C GLY A 9 -29.04 -10.84 -15.57
N LEU A 10 -28.23 -11.06 -14.54
CA LEU A 10 -27.40 -10.01 -13.96
C LEU A 10 -26.13 -9.92 -14.78
N THR A 11 -25.98 -8.84 -15.53
CA THR A 11 -24.68 -8.44 -16.09
C THR A 11 -23.98 -7.56 -15.08
N ALA A 12 -23.10 -8.14 -14.28
CA ALA A 12 -22.10 -7.37 -13.54
C ALA A 12 -20.99 -7.03 -14.53
N GLY A 13 -20.96 -5.78 -14.97
CA GLY A 13 -19.87 -5.24 -15.77
C GLY A 13 -18.86 -4.57 -14.86
N CYS A 14 -17.80 -5.25 -14.49
CA CYS A 14 -16.58 -4.61 -14.03
C CYS A 14 -15.78 -4.20 -15.27
N SER A 15 -15.74 -2.92 -15.58
CA SER A 15 -14.86 -2.36 -16.60
C SER A 15 -13.71 -1.66 -15.91
N SER A 16 -12.58 -2.36 -15.80
CA SER A 16 -11.28 -1.73 -15.58
C SER A 16 -10.87 -1.05 -16.88
N SER A 17 -11.01 0.26 -16.97
CA SER A 17 -10.54 1.04 -18.09
C SER A 17 -9.13 1.55 -17.84
N SER A 18 -8.13 0.79 -18.23
CA SER A 18 -6.80 1.31 -18.51
C SER A 18 -6.80 1.91 -19.91
N SER A 19 -6.90 3.22 -20.03
CA SER A 19 -6.69 3.92 -21.28
C SER A 19 -5.23 4.35 -21.41
N ALA A 20 -4.44 3.49 -22.04
CA ALA A 20 -3.19 3.90 -22.63
C ALA A 20 -3.48 4.45 -24.01
N ASN A 21 -3.36 5.76 -24.22
CA ASN A 21 -3.30 6.37 -25.53
C ASN A 21 -1.90 6.85 -25.80
N GLY A 22 -1.14 6.06 -26.54
CA GLY A 22 0.04 6.51 -27.23
C GLY A 22 -0.33 7.09 -28.57
N SER A 23 0.14 8.27 -28.89
CA SER A 23 0.30 8.72 -30.26
C SER A 23 1.57 9.51 -30.37
N GLY A 24 2.45 9.01 -31.22
CA GLY A 24 3.75 9.61 -31.52
C GLY A 24 3.63 10.87 -32.35
N GLY A 25 4.71 11.64 -32.33
CA GLY A 25 4.99 12.73 -33.22
C GLY A 25 6.48 13.03 -33.12
N ASN A 26 7.20 12.58 -34.16
CA ASN A 26 8.57 13.02 -34.46
C ASN A 26 8.56 14.53 -34.66
N ASP A 27 9.63 15.21 -34.21
CA ASP A 27 10.48 15.97 -35.08
C ASP A 27 11.77 16.42 -34.37
N GLY A 28 12.82 16.38 -35.13
CA GLY A 28 14.20 16.58 -34.74
C GLY A 28 14.64 18.04 -34.62
N GLY A 29 15.85 18.21 -34.09
CA GLY A 29 16.57 19.49 -34.08
C GLY A 29 17.80 19.44 -33.21
N SER A 30 18.89 19.00 -33.82
CA SER A 30 20.24 19.17 -33.30
C SER A 30 20.61 20.63 -33.14
N HIS A 31 21.42 21.00 -32.10
CA HIS A 31 22.59 21.80 -32.29
C HIS A 31 23.51 21.82 -31.04
N HIS A 32 24.78 21.78 -31.38
CA HIS A 32 26.01 21.85 -30.59
C HIS A 32 26.15 23.05 -29.63
N GLY A 33 26.94 22.84 -28.59
CA GLY A 33 27.54 23.94 -27.84
C GLY A 33 28.40 23.46 -26.67
N SER A 34 29.68 23.29 -26.97
CA SER A 34 30.78 23.01 -26.07
C SER A 34 31.09 24.21 -25.14
N GLY A 35 31.55 23.96 -23.93
CA GLY A 35 32.12 24.98 -23.06
C GLY A 35 32.68 24.41 -21.77
N SER A 36 33.97 24.25 -21.75
CA SER A 36 34.87 23.84 -20.67
C SER A 36 35.11 24.94 -19.63
N GLY A 37 35.49 24.55 -18.40
CA GLY A 37 36.14 25.44 -17.43
C GLY A 37 35.99 24.94 -15.99
N SER A 38 36.85 24.13 -15.55
CA SER A 38 37.94 24.15 -14.58
C SER A 38 37.71 24.87 -13.24
N GLY A 39 37.86 24.10 -12.17
CA GLY A 39 38.84 24.36 -11.12
C GLY A 39 38.38 24.99 -9.83
N GLY A 40 38.70 24.34 -8.73
CA GLY A 40 38.82 25.03 -7.45
C GLY A 40 38.50 24.21 -6.23
N THR A 41 39.48 23.49 -5.76
CA THR A 41 39.57 22.85 -4.43
C THR A 41 39.64 23.87 -3.30
N LYS A 42 39.18 23.50 -2.11
CA LYS A 42 39.78 23.52 -0.75
C LYS A 42 38.70 23.64 0.31
N ASP A 43 38.66 22.69 1.15
CA ASP A 43 39.24 22.41 2.48
C ASP A 43 38.47 23.02 3.67
N ALA A 44 38.05 22.07 4.50
CA ALA A 44 38.19 21.88 5.95
C ALA A 44 37.85 23.03 6.93
N GLY A 45 37.20 22.58 8.00
CA GLY A 45 37.22 23.20 9.31
C GLY A 45 35.90 23.03 10.05
N HIS A 46 35.73 21.99 10.74
CA HIS A 46 35.91 21.66 12.16
C HIS A 46 35.21 22.60 13.16
N ALA A 47 34.33 22.00 13.87
CA ALA A 47 34.15 21.96 15.33
C ALA A 47 33.39 23.08 16.06
N THR A 48 32.53 22.59 16.86
CA THR A 48 32.35 22.67 18.32
C THR A 48 31.41 23.70 18.90
N THR A 49 30.47 23.10 19.62
CA THR A 49 29.98 23.35 20.98
C THR A 49 29.45 24.72 21.35
N SER A 50 28.28 24.78 21.82
CA SER A 50 27.83 24.76 23.21
C SER A 50 26.79 25.84 23.56
N SER A 51 25.83 25.36 24.31
CA SER A 51 25.22 25.95 25.49
C SER A 51 24.33 27.20 25.40
N GLY A 52 23.11 26.98 25.76
CA GLY A 52 22.46 27.64 26.87
C GLY A 52 21.70 28.92 26.51
N GLY A 53 20.38 28.81 26.64
CA GLY A 53 19.51 29.98 26.71
C GLY A 53 18.08 29.55 27.06
N SER A 54 17.79 29.48 28.34
CA SER A 54 16.42 29.36 28.86
C SER A 54 15.60 30.59 28.51
N GLY A 55 14.53 30.35 27.72
CA GLY A 55 13.48 31.32 27.49
C GLY A 55 12.12 30.62 27.65
N ALA A 56 11.48 30.82 28.80
CA ALA A 56 10.14 30.39 29.05
C ALA A 56 9.15 31.22 28.23
N GLY A 57 8.54 30.59 27.24
CA GLY A 57 7.37 31.10 26.52
C GLY A 57 6.42 29.92 26.33
N GLY A 58 5.25 29.95 27.00
CA GLY A 58 4.23 28.91 26.93
C GLY A 58 3.67 28.79 25.52
N GLY A 59 4.24 27.87 24.77
CA GLY A 59 3.67 27.30 23.54
C GLY A 59 3.05 25.96 23.93
N ALA A 60 1.84 25.71 23.46
CA ALA A 60 1.25 24.38 23.54
C ALA A 60 2.27 23.36 23.04
N ASP A 61 2.55 22.36 23.87
CA ASP A 61 3.47 21.27 23.59
C ASP A 61 2.98 20.58 22.29
N ALA A 62 3.62 20.91 21.17
CA ALA A 62 3.43 20.15 19.94
C ALA A 62 3.96 18.75 20.24
N GLY A 63 3.06 17.80 20.45
CA GLY A 63 3.36 16.43 20.81
C GLY A 63 4.47 15.87 19.91
N ALA A 64 5.29 14.99 20.48
CA ALA A 64 6.37 14.35 19.75
C ALA A 64 5.83 13.71 18.44
N THR A 65 6.60 13.82 17.36
CA THR A 65 6.27 13.15 16.09
C THR A 65 6.68 11.70 16.16
N VAL A 66 5.75 10.80 15.95
CA VAL A 66 5.98 9.34 15.91
C VAL A 66 5.55 8.83 14.55
N GLY A 67 6.44 8.10 13.85
CA GLY A 67 6.15 7.54 12.52
C GLY A 67 5.64 8.59 11.53
N GLY A 68 6.20 9.80 11.56
CA GLY A 68 5.74 10.89 10.70
C GLY A 68 4.43 11.55 11.12
N VAL A 69 3.77 11.09 12.19
CA VAL A 69 2.50 11.65 12.69
C VAL A 69 2.75 12.57 13.88
N PRO A 70 2.57 13.88 13.74
CA PRO A 70 2.61 14.79 14.89
C PRO A 70 1.51 14.43 15.90
N GLY A 71 1.90 14.19 17.15
CA GLY A 71 0.97 13.75 18.21
C GLY A 71 0.55 12.28 18.13
N GLY A 72 1.14 11.51 17.21
CA GLY A 72 0.93 10.06 17.10
C GLY A 72 1.46 9.31 18.32
N ILE A 73 0.92 8.14 18.55
CA ILE A 73 1.29 7.26 19.68
C ILE A 73 1.87 5.97 19.09
N VAL A 74 2.96 5.49 19.69
CA VAL A 74 3.53 4.18 19.32
C VAL A 74 2.48 3.10 19.56
N GLY A 75 2.15 2.35 18.51
CA GLY A 75 1.16 1.29 18.59
C GLY A 75 1.71 -0.04 19.09
N ALA A 76 0.85 -1.04 19.16
CA ALA A 76 1.25 -2.38 19.54
C ALA A 76 2.07 -3.10 18.43
N GLY A 77 1.87 -2.67 17.17
CA GLY A 77 2.33 -3.38 15.98
C GLY A 77 1.47 -4.60 15.69
N THR A 78 1.60 -5.12 14.46
CA THR A 78 0.93 -6.35 14.06
C THR A 78 1.94 -7.45 13.77
N THR A 79 1.53 -8.71 13.96
CA THR A 79 2.37 -9.88 13.72
C THR A 79 1.66 -10.84 12.78
N VAL A 80 2.32 -11.25 11.71
CA VAL A 80 1.84 -12.21 10.72
C VAL A 80 2.78 -13.40 10.69
N ALA A 81 2.27 -14.61 10.91
CA ALA A 81 3.06 -15.83 10.90
C ALA A 81 4.35 -15.76 11.77
N GLY A 82 4.29 -15.07 12.91
CA GLY A 82 5.44 -14.86 13.79
C GLY A 82 6.38 -13.72 13.41
N CYS A 83 6.14 -13.06 12.28
CA CYS A 83 6.87 -11.87 11.84
C CYS A 83 6.18 -10.60 12.30
N MET A 84 6.87 -9.74 13.03
CA MET A 84 6.39 -8.38 13.26
C MET A 84 6.43 -7.61 11.93
N ILE A 85 5.31 -7.00 11.56
CA ILE A 85 5.19 -6.20 10.35
C ILE A 85 5.57 -4.76 10.67
N PHE A 86 6.83 -4.47 10.46
CA PHE A 86 7.51 -3.23 10.82
C PHE A 86 7.56 -2.92 12.33
N PRO A 87 8.49 -2.06 12.77
CA PRO A 87 8.57 -1.62 14.17
C PRO A 87 7.29 -0.94 14.67
N PRO A 88 7.02 -0.95 15.99
CA PRO A 88 5.82 -0.32 16.56
C PRO A 88 5.68 1.18 16.29
N ASP A 89 6.77 1.89 16.03
CA ASP A 89 6.80 3.31 15.65
C ASP A 89 6.77 3.55 14.13
N ASN A 90 6.60 2.50 13.34
CA ASN A 90 6.40 2.63 11.90
C ASN A 90 5.05 3.33 11.61
N PRO A 91 4.96 4.15 10.54
CA PRO A 91 3.69 4.79 10.14
C PRO A 91 2.49 3.84 10.07
N TRP A 92 2.68 2.59 9.66
CA TRP A 92 1.61 1.59 9.64
C TRP A 92 1.09 1.25 11.04
N ASN A 93 1.94 1.25 12.04
CA ASN A 93 1.64 0.82 13.41
C ASN A 93 1.30 1.96 14.37
N VAL A 94 1.47 3.23 13.95
CA VAL A 94 1.21 4.41 14.79
C VAL A 94 -0.28 4.66 14.96
N GLU A 95 -0.70 4.84 16.21
CA GLU A 95 -2.06 5.24 16.56
C GLU A 95 -2.27 6.73 16.28
N VAL A 96 -3.40 7.04 15.64
CA VAL A 96 -3.74 8.39 15.19
C VAL A 96 -5.00 8.96 15.87
N ASP A 97 -5.50 8.31 16.92
CA ASP A 97 -6.66 8.73 17.69
C ASP A 97 -6.31 9.59 18.91
N GLY A 98 -5.01 9.84 19.13
CA GLY A 98 -4.51 10.65 20.25
C GLY A 98 -4.96 12.11 20.18
N PRO A 99 -5.08 12.79 21.35
CA PRO A 99 -5.57 14.18 21.43
C PRO A 99 -4.61 15.21 20.81
N GLY A 100 -3.34 14.82 20.57
CA GLY A 100 -2.34 15.67 19.92
C GLY A 100 -2.34 15.58 18.40
N VAL A 101 -3.12 14.67 17.82
CA VAL A 101 -3.16 14.44 16.37
C VAL A 101 -3.97 15.55 15.70
N GLN A 102 -3.36 16.21 14.72
CA GLN A 102 -3.98 17.31 14.00
C GLN A 102 -4.86 16.79 12.85
N VAL A 103 -6.08 17.35 12.74
CA VAL A 103 -6.98 17.14 11.59
C VAL A 103 -6.86 18.33 10.66
N ILE A 104 -6.85 18.08 9.35
CA ILE A 104 -6.86 19.10 8.29
C ILE A 104 -8.06 18.91 7.37
N HIS A 105 -8.45 20.00 6.66
CA HIS A 105 -9.65 20.05 5.84
C HIS A 105 -9.37 20.31 4.35
N THR A 106 -8.11 20.26 3.95
CA THR A 106 -7.67 20.56 2.57
C THR A 106 -8.33 19.66 1.54
N TYR A 107 -8.63 18.41 1.92
CA TYR A 107 -9.10 17.38 1.02
C TYR A 107 -10.58 16.99 1.23
N ASP A 108 -11.29 17.70 2.10
CA ASP A 108 -12.69 17.37 2.43
C ASP A 108 -13.60 17.34 1.21
N SER A 109 -13.34 18.19 0.21
CA SER A 109 -14.16 18.26 -1.00
C SER A 109 -14.08 16.98 -1.84
N GLN A 110 -12.94 16.30 -1.92
CA GLN A 110 -12.82 15.02 -2.60
C GLN A 110 -13.42 13.89 -1.74
N LEU A 111 -13.13 13.87 -0.44
CA LEU A 111 -13.71 12.87 0.46
C LEU A 111 -15.25 12.89 0.44
N GLN A 112 -15.86 14.07 0.44
CA GLN A 112 -17.33 14.21 0.42
C GLN A 112 -17.97 13.77 -0.90
N GLN A 113 -17.20 13.65 -1.97
CA GLN A 113 -17.65 13.14 -3.26
C GLN A 113 -17.41 11.64 -3.44
N SER A 114 -16.63 11.02 -2.53
CA SER A 114 -16.37 9.60 -2.59
C SER A 114 -17.66 8.80 -2.38
N THR A 115 -17.71 7.67 -3.04
CA THR A 115 -18.80 6.71 -2.93
C THR A 115 -18.77 6.00 -1.56
N GLU A 116 -19.57 4.99 -1.41
CA GLU A 116 -19.58 4.12 -0.23
C GLU A 116 -18.26 3.35 -0.12
N LEU A 117 -17.81 3.14 1.11
CA LEU A 117 -16.60 2.37 1.39
C LEU A 117 -16.85 0.89 1.06
N HIS A 118 -15.92 0.27 0.35
CA HIS A 118 -16.05 -1.11 -0.08
C HIS A 118 -14.88 -1.98 0.42
N PRO A 119 -15.14 -3.12 1.07
CA PRO A 119 -14.10 -4.11 1.37
C PRO A 119 -13.73 -4.88 0.10
N ASP A 120 -12.47 -4.79 -0.31
CA ASP A 120 -11.94 -5.42 -1.51
C ASP A 120 -11.06 -6.62 -1.12
N PHE A 121 -11.72 -7.65 -0.60
CA PHE A 121 -11.10 -8.91 -0.19
C PHE A 121 -12.14 -10.03 -0.09
N GLY A 122 -11.69 -11.26 -0.01
CA GLY A 122 -12.59 -12.42 -0.01
C GLY A 122 -11.82 -13.74 -0.07
N ASP A 123 -12.45 -14.75 -0.66
CA ASP A 123 -11.89 -16.09 -0.80
C ASP A 123 -10.90 -16.19 -1.97
N TYR A 124 -10.00 -17.17 -1.92
CA TYR A 124 -9.03 -17.45 -2.98
C TYR A 124 -9.66 -18.30 -4.08
N THR A 125 -10.42 -17.66 -4.96
CA THR A 125 -11.04 -18.27 -6.14
C THR A 125 -10.73 -17.43 -7.38
N PRO A 126 -10.94 -17.94 -8.61
CA PRO A 126 -10.72 -17.16 -9.85
C PRO A 126 -11.57 -15.89 -9.96
N ASP A 127 -12.68 -15.85 -9.24
CA ASP A 127 -13.60 -14.71 -9.20
C ASP A 127 -13.56 -14.03 -7.80
N GLY A 128 -12.68 -14.48 -6.90
CA GLY A 128 -12.51 -13.95 -5.55
C GLY A 128 -11.67 -12.68 -5.53
N TYR A 129 -11.85 -11.92 -4.46
CA TYR A 129 -11.16 -10.67 -4.19
C TYR A 129 -10.14 -10.87 -3.08
N GLY A 130 -9.23 -9.92 -2.97
CA GLY A 130 -8.21 -9.90 -1.94
C GLY A 130 -6.82 -10.30 -2.44
N ILE A 131 -5.83 -9.87 -1.68
CA ILE A 131 -4.43 -10.04 -2.07
C ILE A 131 -3.80 -11.15 -1.22
N PRO A 132 -3.50 -12.32 -1.83
CA PRO A 132 -2.88 -13.42 -1.10
C PRO A 132 -1.43 -13.10 -0.76
N TYR A 133 -0.95 -13.65 0.34
CA TYR A 133 0.47 -13.68 0.66
C TYR A 133 0.90 -15.09 1.05
N ASN A 134 2.09 -15.43 0.64
CA ASN A 134 2.69 -16.75 0.86
C ASN A 134 3.74 -16.65 1.95
N VAL A 135 3.74 -17.58 2.90
CA VAL A 135 4.72 -17.61 3.98
C VAL A 135 5.73 -18.71 3.74
N VAL A 136 7.01 -18.35 3.77
CA VAL A 136 8.11 -19.30 3.59
C VAL A 136 9.13 -19.15 4.70
N ASP A 137 9.90 -20.19 4.97
CA ASP A 137 11.02 -20.16 5.93
C ASP A 137 12.30 -19.57 5.30
N ALA A 138 13.33 -19.37 6.12
CA ALA A 138 14.64 -18.86 5.68
C ALA A 138 15.38 -19.79 4.72
N GLY A 139 14.96 -21.03 4.60
CA GLY A 139 15.57 -22.02 3.73
C GLY A 139 14.91 -22.10 2.35
N GLN A 140 13.87 -21.31 2.10
CA GLN A 140 13.26 -21.23 0.77
C GLN A 140 14.30 -20.79 -0.27
N PRO A 141 14.55 -21.58 -1.32
CA PRO A 141 15.48 -21.18 -2.37
C PRO A 141 15.01 -19.94 -3.10
N ASP A 142 15.93 -19.04 -3.41
CA ASP A 142 15.67 -17.93 -4.31
C ASP A 142 15.69 -18.45 -5.75
N LEU A 143 14.69 -18.06 -6.54
CA LEU A 143 14.55 -18.43 -7.95
C LEU A 143 14.56 -17.18 -8.82
N ASP A 144 15.09 -17.34 -10.05
CA ASP A 144 15.18 -16.25 -11.02
C ASP A 144 13.83 -15.57 -11.21
N THR A 145 13.82 -14.24 -11.07
CA THR A 145 12.65 -13.39 -11.18
C THR A 145 12.99 -12.16 -12.01
N ASP A 146 12.29 -11.98 -13.11
CA ASP A 146 12.52 -10.87 -14.05
C ASP A 146 11.46 -9.78 -13.85
N PHE A 147 11.87 -8.52 -13.90
CA PHE A 147 10.95 -7.37 -13.92
C PHE A 147 10.92 -6.75 -15.32
N THR A 148 9.71 -6.66 -15.90
CA THR A 148 9.50 -6.25 -17.30
C THR A 148 9.16 -4.78 -17.47
N GLN A 149 8.66 -4.13 -16.41
CA GLN A 149 8.37 -2.70 -16.34
C GLN A 149 8.97 -2.16 -15.05
N TYR A 150 9.20 -0.86 -14.96
CA TYR A 150 9.76 -0.22 -13.76
C TYR A 150 10.96 -0.95 -13.12
N ALA A 151 11.75 -1.64 -13.96
CA ALA A 151 12.90 -2.41 -13.47
C ALA A 151 13.94 -1.54 -12.75
N SER A 152 14.06 -0.27 -13.14
CA SER A 152 14.93 0.71 -12.47
C SER A 152 14.48 1.09 -11.05
N GLU A 153 13.23 0.80 -10.71
CA GLU A 153 12.62 1.04 -9.40
C GLU A 153 12.34 -0.26 -8.64
N SER A 154 12.77 -1.39 -9.20
CA SER A 154 12.58 -2.73 -8.62
C SER A 154 13.83 -3.21 -7.88
N ASP A 155 13.64 -3.96 -6.81
CA ASP A 155 14.73 -4.46 -5.99
C ASP A 155 15.30 -5.77 -6.52
N PRO A 156 16.62 -5.91 -6.62
CA PRO A 156 17.29 -7.03 -7.31
C PRO A 156 17.42 -8.32 -6.47
N GLY A 157 16.48 -8.66 -5.61
CA GLY A 157 16.52 -9.93 -4.88
C GLY A 157 17.32 -9.91 -3.58
N PRO A 158 17.86 -11.03 -3.08
CA PRO A 158 18.44 -11.11 -1.75
C PRO A 158 19.48 -10.03 -1.50
N GLY A 159 19.23 -9.15 -0.57
CA GLY A 159 20.04 -7.96 -0.33
C GLY A 159 19.73 -6.80 -1.27
N GLY A 160 18.61 -6.83 -1.98
CA GLY A 160 18.02 -5.67 -2.63
C GLY A 160 17.91 -4.46 -1.73
N TRP A 161 17.20 -3.41 -2.15
CA TRP A 161 17.10 -2.24 -1.28
C TRP A 161 16.34 -2.57 0.01
N ILE A 162 17.04 -2.60 1.11
CA ILE A 162 16.53 -2.87 2.47
C ILE A 162 17.05 -1.81 3.45
N GLY A 163 16.84 -0.54 3.17
CA GLY A 163 17.24 0.54 4.05
C GLY A 163 18.15 1.59 3.41
N ALA A 164 19.00 2.22 4.22
CA ALA A 164 19.75 3.41 3.85
C ALA A 164 20.81 3.27 2.73
N ASN A 165 21.07 2.06 2.26
CA ASN A 165 22.02 1.80 1.16
C ASN A 165 21.29 1.08 0.01
N PRO A 166 20.47 1.77 -0.77
CA PRO A 166 19.79 1.17 -1.89
C PRO A 166 20.80 0.66 -2.92
N VAL A 167 20.50 -0.48 -3.52
CA VAL A 167 21.15 -0.84 -4.76
C VAL A 167 20.70 0.17 -5.82
N THR A 168 21.61 0.92 -6.36
CA THR A 168 21.34 2.09 -7.21
C THR A 168 20.86 1.74 -8.62
N THR A 169 20.75 0.48 -8.93
CA THR A 169 20.24 -0.01 -10.22
C THR A 169 19.29 -1.17 -9.95
N GLY A 170 18.01 -0.98 -10.26
CA GLY A 170 17.10 -2.09 -10.41
C GLY A 170 17.68 -3.12 -11.38
N SER A 171 17.39 -4.38 -11.18
CA SER A 171 17.83 -5.41 -12.12
C SER A 171 17.03 -5.27 -13.40
N ALA A 172 17.67 -4.82 -14.45
CA ALA A 172 17.02 -4.72 -15.74
C ALA A 172 16.89 -6.07 -16.45
N THR A 173 17.64 -7.10 -16.05
CA THR A 173 17.67 -8.40 -16.75
C THR A 173 18.25 -9.51 -15.87
N GLY A 174 17.47 -10.50 -15.51
CA GLY A 174 17.94 -11.87 -15.22
C GLY A 174 18.92 -12.11 -14.07
N GLU A 175 19.27 -11.08 -13.30
CA GLU A 175 20.16 -11.22 -12.13
C GLU A 175 19.41 -11.14 -10.78
N THR A 176 18.08 -11.10 -10.86
CA THR A 176 17.22 -11.02 -9.68
C THR A 176 16.81 -12.42 -9.26
N ALA A 177 16.93 -12.72 -8.00
CA ALA A 177 16.45 -13.98 -7.45
C ALA A 177 15.68 -13.73 -6.17
N TRP A 178 14.44 -14.23 -6.12
CA TRP A 178 13.50 -14.02 -5.04
C TRP A 178 13.01 -15.37 -4.49
N PRO A 179 12.55 -15.45 -3.24
CA PRO A 179 12.05 -16.70 -2.66
C PRO A 179 10.65 -17.08 -3.20
N PHE A 180 10.39 -16.75 -4.45
CA PHE A 180 9.20 -17.17 -5.16
C PHE A 180 9.28 -18.66 -5.49
N PHE A 181 8.13 -19.33 -5.59
CA PHE A 181 8.08 -20.77 -5.85
C PHE A 181 6.90 -21.12 -6.75
N VAL A 182 7.07 -22.21 -7.49
CA VAL A 182 6.02 -22.71 -8.38
C VAL A 182 4.81 -23.13 -7.54
N GLY A 183 3.65 -22.58 -7.90
CA GLY A 183 2.40 -22.85 -7.19
C GLY A 183 2.11 -21.90 -6.03
N MET A 184 2.92 -20.80 -5.86
CA MET A 184 2.55 -19.73 -4.95
C MET A 184 1.20 -19.12 -5.36
N GLU A 185 0.47 -18.64 -4.38
CA GLU A 185 -0.77 -17.91 -4.62
C GLU A 185 -0.47 -16.51 -5.15
N ILE A 186 -1.16 -16.15 -6.23
CA ILE A 186 -1.11 -14.83 -6.87
C ILE A 186 -2.54 -14.30 -6.92
N GLU A 187 -2.72 -13.01 -6.70
CA GLU A 187 -4.02 -12.34 -6.69
C GLU A 187 -4.86 -12.68 -7.92
N GLY A 188 -6.17 -12.86 -7.71
CA GLY A 188 -7.12 -13.26 -8.75
C GLY A 188 -6.97 -14.71 -9.20
N ASN A 189 -6.14 -15.52 -8.51
CA ASN A 189 -5.91 -16.94 -8.85
C ASN A 189 -5.72 -17.16 -10.37
N PRO A 190 -4.78 -16.45 -11.02
CA PRO A 190 -4.67 -16.42 -12.47
C PRO A 190 -4.25 -17.77 -13.02
N LYS A 191 -4.64 -18.05 -14.27
CA LYS A 191 -4.15 -19.19 -15.04
C LYS A 191 -2.74 -18.93 -15.53
N ALA A 192 -1.96 -20.01 -15.70
CA ALA A 192 -0.60 -19.90 -16.25
C ALA A 192 -0.60 -19.26 -17.65
N GLY A 193 0.41 -18.42 -17.91
CA GLY A 193 0.67 -17.77 -19.19
C GLY A 193 0.30 -16.28 -19.19
N GLY A 194 0.65 -15.61 -20.27
CA GLY A 194 0.52 -14.16 -20.42
C GLY A 194 1.87 -13.45 -20.45
N THR A 195 1.85 -12.13 -20.37
CA THR A 195 3.06 -11.30 -20.35
C THR A 195 2.96 -10.31 -19.21
N ALA A 196 3.91 -10.35 -18.31
CA ALA A 196 3.97 -9.45 -17.15
C ALA A 196 3.89 -7.98 -17.59
N GLY A 197 3.10 -7.19 -16.84
CA GLY A 197 2.78 -5.81 -17.16
C GLY A 197 1.66 -5.63 -18.19
N ASN A 198 1.06 -6.72 -18.70
CA ASN A 198 -0.05 -6.70 -19.64
C ASN A 198 -1.13 -7.75 -19.28
N LEU A 199 -1.12 -8.25 -18.05
CA LEU A 199 -2.14 -9.16 -17.57
C LEU A 199 -3.40 -8.37 -17.15
N PRO A 200 -4.58 -9.00 -17.24
CA PRO A 200 -5.78 -8.38 -16.69
C PRO A 200 -5.73 -8.39 -15.16
N GLY A 201 -6.06 -7.26 -14.54
CA GLY A 201 -5.98 -7.08 -13.07
C GLY A 201 -4.55 -6.89 -12.58
N ASP A 202 -4.39 -6.76 -11.28
CA ASP A 202 -3.11 -6.41 -10.66
C ASP A 202 -2.21 -7.62 -10.45
N GLN A 203 -2.77 -8.78 -10.16
CA GLN A 203 -2.04 -10.05 -10.03
C GLN A 203 -0.80 -9.95 -9.14
N HIS A 204 -0.99 -9.41 -7.94
CA HIS A 204 0.10 -9.29 -6.97
C HIS A 204 0.61 -10.65 -6.50
N GLY A 205 1.93 -10.79 -6.48
CA GLY A 205 2.64 -11.92 -5.88
C GLY A 205 3.39 -11.47 -4.64
N ILE A 206 3.02 -11.97 -3.46
CA ILE A 206 3.63 -11.58 -2.19
C ILE A 206 4.18 -12.80 -1.47
N VAL A 207 5.43 -12.70 -1.01
CA VAL A 207 6.08 -13.71 -0.17
C VAL A 207 6.62 -13.06 1.09
N LEU A 208 6.14 -13.52 2.25
CA LEU A 208 6.69 -13.22 3.57
C LEU A 208 7.70 -14.29 3.94
N GLN A 209 8.98 -13.95 3.94
CA GLN A 209 10.05 -14.86 4.34
C GLN A 209 10.39 -14.69 5.82
N GLN A 210 10.24 -15.77 6.57
CA GLN A 210 10.64 -15.85 7.98
C GLN A 210 12.15 -16.06 8.08
N GLY A 211 12.89 -15.05 8.51
CA GLY A 211 14.32 -15.17 8.78
C GLY A 211 14.63 -15.49 10.24
N SER A 212 15.83 -15.93 10.52
CA SER A 212 16.27 -16.25 11.89
C SER A 212 16.40 -15.03 12.80
N SER A 213 16.60 -13.85 12.24
CA SER A 213 16.79 -12.58 12.97
C SER A 213 15.85 -11.48 12.52
N LYS A 214 15.29 -11.58 11.33
CA LYS A 214 14.36 -10.62 10.76
C LYS A 214 13.47 -11.30 9.72
N CYS A 215 12.31 -10.72 9.47
CA CYS A 215 11.45 -11.13 8.37
C CYS A 215 11.57 -10.14 7.21
N THR A 216 11.33 -10.63 6.00
CA THR A 216 11.40 -9.82 4.78
C THR A 216 10.14 -10.07 3.95
N SER A 217 9.52 -9.01 3.45
CA SER A 217 8.43 -9.10 2.47
C SER A 217 8.99 -8.84 1.08
N TYR A 218 8.64 -9.72 0.15
CA TYR A 218 8.89 -9.60 -1.29
C TYR A 218 7.56 -9.42 -1.98
N GLU A 219 7.35 -8.29 -2.60
CA GLU A 219 6.06 -7.89 -3.14
C GLU A 219 6.22 -7.48 -4.61
N ALA A 220 5.50 -8.12 -5.50
CA ALA A 220 5.57 -7.85 -6.93
C ALA A 220 4.18 -7.63 -7.53
N TRP A 221 4.12 -6.78 -8.55
CA TRP A 221 2.92 -6.45 -9.30
C TRP A 221 2.91 -7.11 -10.66
N ASN A 222 1.72 -7.54 -11.09
CA ASN A 222 1.38 -8.10 -12.40
C ASN A 222 2.26 -9.29 -12.77
N CYS A 223 2.20 -10.31 -11.91
CA CYS A 223 3.02 -11.51 -12.01
C CYS A 223 2.37 -12.60 -12.88
N VAL A 224 3.16 -13.23 -13.72
CA VAL A 224 2.75 -14.38 -14.54
C VAL A 224 2.89 -15.65 -13.70
N VAL A 225 1.82 -16.46 -13.67
CA VAL A 225 1.92 -17.83 -13.14
C VAL A 225 2.78 -18.68 -14.07
N VAL A 226 3.88 -19.22 -13.55
CA VAL A 226 4.82 -20.05 -14.31
C VAL A 226 4.90 -21.46 -13.73
N SER A 227 5.26 -22.41 -14.57
CA SER A 227 5.55 -23.80 -14.17
C SER A 227 7.03 -24.05 -13.87
N ALA A 228 7.90 -23.08 -14.16
CA ALA A 228 9.33 -23.09 -13.90
C ALA A 228 9.88 -21.65 -13.97
N PRO A 229 11.00 -21.32 -13.28
CA PRO A 229 11.66 -20.02 -13.43
C PRO A 229 12.16 -19.78 -14.87
N PRO A 230 12.37 -18.52 -15.28
CA PRO A 230 12.23 -17.31 -14.45
C PRO A 230 10.77 -16.96 -14.18
N PHE A 231 10.47 -16.45 -12.99
CA PHE A 231 9.23 -15.73 -12.72
C PHE A 231 9.28 -14.40 -13.44
N GLN A 232 8.12 -13.92 -13.88
CA GLN A 232 8.02 -12.62 -14.55
C GLN A 232 6.94 -11.79 -13.89
N CYS A 233 7.34 -10.61 -13.37
CA CYS A 233 6.44 -9.61 -12.86
C CYS A 233 6.73 -8.26 -13.53
N ALA A 234 5.82 -7.30 -13.42
CA ALA A 234 6.06 -5.98 -13.99
C ALA A 234 7.10 -5.20 -13.18
N ASN A 235 6.98 -5.21 -11.86
CA ASN A 235 7.95 -4.65 -10.92
C ASN A 235 7.95 -5.43 -9.60
N GLY A 236 8.84 -5.04 -8.69
CA GLY A 236 8.83 -5.62 -7.35
C GLY A 236 9.67 -4.85 -6.33
N ALA A 237 9.31 -5.02 -5.07
CA ALA A 237 9.91 -4.35 -3.92
C ALA A 237 10.23 -5.33 -2.81
N VAL A 238 11.32 -5.07 -2.09
CA VAL A 238 11.75 -5.84 -0.93
C VAL A 238 11.70 -4.95 0.31
N PHE A 239 11.00 -5.40 1.34
CA PHE A 239 10.87 -4.67 2.60
C PHE A 239 11.52 -5.43 3.75
N ASP A 240 12.48 -4.80 4.41
CA ASP A 240 13.00 -5.25 5.71
C ASP A 240 11.98 -4.90 6.79
N LEU A 241 11.24 -5.88 7.27
CA LEU A 241 10.17 -5.67 8.26
C LEU A 241 10.67 -5.31 9.67
N SER A 242 11.98 -5.29 9.88
CA SER A 242 12.59 -4.82 11.13
C SER A 242 13.02 -3.35 11.08
N SER A 243 12.77 -2.63 9.98
CA SER A 243 13.29 -1.29 9.70
C SER A 243 12.17 -0.30 9.33
N ASN A 244 12.35 0.97 9.72
CA ASN A 244 11.52 2.10 9.27
C ASN A 244 12.09 2.80 8.03
N ALA A 245 13.11 2.23 7.38
CA ALA A 245 13.70 2.83 6.21
C ALA A 245 12.72 2.86 5.04
N LEU A 246 12.57 4.02 4.43
CA LEU A 246 11.73 4.19 3.24
C LEU A 246 12.50 3.80 1.99
N ARG A 247 11.78 3.42 0.95
CA ARG A 247 12.31 3.24 -0.40
C ARG A 247 12.90 4.56 -0.92
N PRO A 248 13.73 4.56 -1.95
CA PRO A 248 14.21 5.80 -2.57
C PRO A 248 13.05 6.69 -3.01
N ALA A 249 13.20 8.01 -2.84
CA ALA A 249 12.22 8.98 -3.31
C ALA A 249 12.01 8.83 -4.83
N GLY A 250 10.77 8.82 -5.27
CA GLY A 250 10.36 8.57 -6.64
C GLY A 250 10.25 7.11 -7.04
N TRP A 251 10.61 6.15 -6.18
CA TRP A 251 10.45 4.73 -6.48
C TRP A 251 9.07 4.22 -6.09
N THR A 252 8.41 3.55 -7.04
CA THR A 252 7.20 2.76 -6.78
C THR A 252 7.54 1.43 -6.07
N SER A 253 6.53 0.68 -5.69
CA SER A 253 6.63 -0.72 -5.24
C SER A 253 5.65 -1.56 -6.06
N ALA A 254 5.22 -2.70 -5.55
CA ALA A 254 4.04 -3.38 -6.06
C ALA A 254 2.76 -2.54 -5.84
N ASP A 255 2.82 -1.58 -4.93
CA ASP A 255 1.80 -0.58 -4.65
C ASP A 255 2.22 0.77 -5.27
N ALA A 256 1.30 1.49 -5.91
CA ALA A 256 1.63 2.73 -6.64
C ALA A 256 2.28 3.80 -5.76
N ALA A 257 1.97 3.84 -4.48
CA ALA A 257 2.57 4.78 -3.53
C ALA A 257 4.01 4.44 -3.10
N GLY A 258 4.59 3.31 -3.54
CA GLY A 258 5.88 2.84 -3.05
C GLY A 258 5.82 2.22 -1.64
N LEU A 259 4.63 1.84 -1.20
CA LEU A 259 4.34 1.26 0.12
C LEU A 259 4.39 -0.28 0.09
N SER A 260 4.41 -0.90 1.26
CA SER A 260 4.19 -2.34 1.41
C SER A 260 2.70 -2.64 1.40
N ILE A 261 2.27 -3.50 0.50
CA ILE A 261 0.89 -4.02 0.45
C ILE A 261 0.61 -4.84 1.70
N LEU A 262 1.49 -5.81 2.02
CA LEU A 262 1.34 -6.71 3.16
C LEU A 262 1.04 -5.97 4.46
N ALA A 263 1.66 -4.81 4.68
CA ALA A 263 1.49 -4.04 5.91
C ALA A 263 0.09 -3.46 6.09
N GLY A 264 -0.60 -3.16 4.98
CA GLY A 264 -1.90 -2.49 4.99
C GLY A 264 -3.11 -3.40 4.79
N LEU A 265 -2.93 -4.70 4.57
CA LEU A 265 -4.04 -5.64 4.38
C LEU A 265 -4.80 -5.89 5.68
N VAL A 266 -6.13 -5.79 5.65
CA VAL A 266 -6.99 -6.37 6.69
C VAL A 266 -6.93 -7.88 6.57
N ARG A 267 -6.71 -8.59 7.67
CA ARG A 267 -6.58 -10.06 7.67
C ARG A 267 -7.73 -10.71 8.44
N LEU A 268 -8.25 -11.79 7.89
CA LEU A 268 -9.29 -12.56 8.57
C LEU A 268 -8.85 -13.01 9.97
N SER A 269 -7.58 -13.37 10.12
CA SER A 269 -7.01 -13.77 11.41
C SER A 269 -7.07 -12.66 12.46
N GLU A 270 -6.88 -11.39 12.07
CA GLU A 270 -6.98 -10.22 12.96
C GLU A 270 -8.43 -9.95 13.35
N VAL A 271 -9.35 -10.03 12.40
CA VAL A 271 -10.78 -9.88 12.67
C VAL A 271 -11.26 -10.96 13.62
N LYS A 272 -10.87 -12.21 13.41
CA LYS A 272 -11.17 -13.32 14.34
C LYS A 272 -10.52 -13.16 15.72
N ALA A 273 -9.34 -12.53 15.79
CA ALA A 273 -8.67 -12.20 17.04
C ALA A 273 -9.29 -10.99 17.76
N GLY A 274 -10.15 -10.23 17.09
CA GLY A 274 -10.89 -9.11 17.65
C GLY A 274 -10.18 -7.77 17.59
N ALA A 275 -9.09 -7.64 16.82
CA ALA A 275 -8.39 -6.36 16.68
C ALA A 275 -7.59 -6.28 15.37
N VAL A 276 -7.76 -5.18 14.63
CA VAL A 276 -6.84 -4.71 13.58
C VAL A 276 -5.92 -3.66 14.23
N THR A 277 -4.63 -3.94 14.28
CA THR A 277 -3.64 -3.15 15.05
C THR A 277 -2.64 -2.39 14.18
N HIS A 278 -3.05 -2.04 12.98
CA HIS A 278 -2.28 -1.27 12.01
C HIS A 278 -3.20 -0.40 11.14
N ALA A 279 -2.63 0.54 10.40
CA ALA A 279 -3.35 1.28 9.37
C ALA A 279 -3.70 0.37 8.19
N ILE A 280 -4.80 0.68 7.53
CA ILE A 280 -5.32 -0.10 6.41
C ILE A 280 -5.00 0.64 5.11
N ARG A 281 -4.58 -0.07 4.06
CA ARG A 281 -4.42 0.52 2.73
C ARG A 281 -5.78 0.78 2.07
N VAL A 282 -5.88 1.88 1.32
CA VAL A 282 -7.09 2.28 0.62
C VAL A 282 -6.76 2.86 -0.74
N THR A 283 -7.64 2.66 -1.72
CA THR A 283 -7.50 3.19 -3.08
C THR A 283 -8.49 4.32 -3.35
N PHE A 284 -8.12 5.19 -4.28
CA PHE A 284 -8.97 6.20 -4.86
C PHE A 284 -8.74 6.24 -6.37
N ASN A 285 -9.78 6.55 -7.16
CA ASN A 285 -9.66 6.51 -8.61
C ASN A 285 -8.80 7.68 -9.16
N GLU A 286 -8.72 8.77 -8.43
CA GLU A 286 -7.97 9.97 -8.83
C GLU A 286 -7.13 10.51 -7.68
N SER A 287 -5.86 10.81 -7.96
CA SER A 287 -4.92 11.39 -7.01
C SER A 287 -4.12 12.54 -7.63
N GLN A 288 -3.49 13.36 -6.79
CA GLN A 288 -2.57 14.39 -7.27
C GLN A 288 -1.18 13.81 -7.53
N ASN A 289 -0.40 14.50 -8.36
CA ASN A 289 1.00 14.18 -8.62
C ASN A 289 1.88 14.63 -7.44
N GLY A 290 1.66 13.99 -6.31
CA GLY A 290 2.36 14.23 -5.06
C GLY A 290 2.16 13.06 -4.09
N TYR A 291 3.08 12.96 -3.14
CA TYR A 291 3.02 11.97 -2.07
C TYR A 291 3.43 12.56 -0.72
N ILE A 292 2.98 11.94 0.35
CA ILE A 292 3.38 12.24 1.73
C ILE A 292 4.06 10.98 2.29
N PRO A 293 5.27 11.08 2.88
CA PRO A 293 5.86 9.92 3.56
C PRO A 293 4.89 9.29 4.59
N PRO A 294 4.83 7.95 4.67
CA PRO A 294 5.81 6.96 4.22
C PRO A 294 5.77 6.60 2.74
N ALA A 295 4.82 7.09 1.96
CA ALA A 295 4.87 6.91 0.52
C ALA A 295 6.14 7.53 -0.07
N THR A 296 6.61 6.97 -1.16
CA THR A 296 7.82 7.40 -1.85
C THR A 296 7.57 7.75 -3.31
N HIS A 297 6.37 7.45 -3.81
CA HIS A 297 5.99 7.67 -5.20
C HIS A 297 4.61 8.29 -5.32
N ALA A 298 4.39 9.05 -6.39
CA ALA A 298 3.11 9.64 -6.77
C ALA A 298 2.62 9.03 -8.09
N ALA A 299 1.36 8.62 -8.14
CA ALA A 299 0.78 8.01 -9.33
C ALA A 299 -0.38 8.83 -9.92
N GLY A 300 -0.66 10.01 -9.37
CA GLY A 300 -1.78 10.84 -9.81
C GLY A 300 -1.44 11.77 -10.96
N SER A 301 -2.47 12.16 -11.71
CA SER A 301 -2.35 13.10 -12.84
C SER A 301 -2.74 14.54 -12.49
N HIS A 302 -3.38 14.76 -11.34
CA HIS A 302 -3.79 16.10 -10.92
C HIS A 302 -2.59 16.89 -10.38
N PRO A 303 -2.56 18.22 -10.57
CA PRO A 303 -1.43 19.04 -10.11
C PRO A 303 -1.17 18.91 -8.61
N LEU A 304 0.11 18.92 -8.23
CA LEU A 304 0.53 19.01 -6.82
C LEU A 304 -0.12 20.23 -6.14
N GLY A 305 -0.65 20.03 -4.94
CA GLY A 305 -1.36 21.06 -4.18
C GLY A 305 -2.82 21.26 -4.61
N SER A 306 -3.35 20.42 -5.51
CA SER A 306 -4.78 20.38 -5.82
C SER A 306 -5.58 19.81 -4.64
N ALA A 307 -6.91 19.82 -4.76
CA ALA A 307 -7.82 19.22 -3.77
C ALA A 307 -7.87 17.68 -3.82
N TYR A 308 -7.17 17.05 -4.77
CA TYR A 308 -7.08 15.59 -4.87
C TYR A 308 -6.13 15.02 -3.83
N LEU A 309 -6.43 13.81 -3.35
CA LEU A 309 -5.63 13.14 -2.31
C LEU A 309 -4.25 12.78 -2.86
N PRO A 310 -3.16 13.06 -2.14
CA PRO A 310 -1.83 12.54 -2.47
C PRO A 310 -1.66 11.10 -1.99
N MET A 311 -0.77 10.34 -2.61
CA MET A 311 -0.32 9.06 -2.09
C MET A 311 0.27 9.23 -0.68
N GLY A 312 0.07 8.26 0.20
CA GLY A 312 0.55 8.31 1.59
C GLY A 312 -0.31 9.14 2.55
N LEU A 313 -1.35 9.83 2.06
CA LEU A 313 -2.25 10.58 2.94
C LEU A 313 -2.90 9.67 3.98
N ARG A 314 -2.96 10.15 5.22
CA ARG A 314 -3.60 9.43 6.32
C ARG A 314 -5.03 9.89 6.51
N LEU A 315 -5.95 8.95 6.53
CA LEU A 315 -7.35 9.15 6.88
C LEU A 315 -7.66 8.41 8.19
N ARG A 316 -8.68 8.82 8.91
CA ARG A 316 -9.24 8.01 9.99
C ARG A 316 -10.75 8.13 10.03
N LEU A 317 -11.42 7.06 10.45
CA LEU A 317 -12.84 7.09 10.75
C LEU A 317 -13.08 7.98 11.96
N LYS A 318 -14.02 8.95 11.85
CA LYS A 318 -14.32 9.90 12.93
C LYS A 318 -14.75 9.17 14.19
N ALA A 319 -14.29 9.66 15.35
CA ALA A 319 -14.66 9.10 16.65
C ALA A 319 -16.17 9.11 16.87
N SER A 320 -16.89 10.10 16.31
CA SER A 320 -18.35 10.26 16.42
C SER A 320 -19.18 9.22 15.68
N VAL A 321 -18.60 8.50 14.70
CA VAL A 321 -19.31 7.45 13.95
C VAL A 321 -19.62 6.29 14.91
N SER A 322 -20.91 5.97 15.06
CA SER A 322 -21.33 4.85 15.91
C SER A 322 -20.99 3.52 15.24
N THR A 323 -20.51 2.57 16.01
CA THR A 323 -20.34 1.17 15.58
C THR A 323 -21.54 0.30 15.94
N SER A 324 -22.52 0.87 16.65
CA SER A 324 -23.73 0.14 17.05
C SER A 324 -24.58 -0.20 15.82
N GLY A 325 -24.97 -1.44 15.70
CA GLY A 325 -25.77 -1.93 14.57
C GLY A 325 -24.95 -2.59 13.46
N TYR A 326 -23.64 -2.47 13.50
CA TYR A 326 -22.72 -3.18 12.60
C TYR A 326 -22.41 -4.58 13.14
N THR A 327 -22.06 -5.52 12.27
CA THR A 327 -21.60 -6.86 12.67
C THR A 327 -20.32 -6.78 13.51
N THR A 328 -20.03 -7.86 14.24
CA THR A 328 -18.82 -7.92 15.08
C THR A 328 -17.55 -7.76 14.22
N ALA A 329 -17.52 -8.34 13.03
CA ALA A 329 -16.38 -8.22 12.11
C ALA A 329 -16.18 -6.77 11.68
N ALA A 330 -17.24 -6.08 11.26
CA ALA A 330 -17.19 -4.67 10.89
C ALA A 330 -16.77 -3.77 12.07
N GLN A 331 -17.29 -4.03 13.28
CA GLN A 331 -16.90 -3.26 14.47
C GLN A 331 -15.40 -3.37 14.77
N VAL A 332 -14.79 -4.54 14.58
CA VAL A 332 -13.35 -4.76 14.76
C VAL A 332 -12.55 -3.93 13.74
N ILE A 333 -12.94 -3.97 12.46
CA ILE A 333 -12.28 -3.20 11.40
C ILE A 333 -12.48 -1.69 11.64
N MET A 334 -13.70 -1.24 11.95
CA MET A 334 -14.00 0.16 12.27
C MET A 334 -13.18 0.67 13.46
N ALA A 335 -12.94 -0.16 14.47
CA ALA A 335 -12.07 0.19 15.60
C ALA A 335 -10.62 0.42 15.14
N GLY A 336 -10.11 -0.43 14.26
CA GLY A 336 -8.82 -0.22 13.58
C GLY A 336 -8.77 1.08 12.78
N MET A 337 -9.81 1.35 11.97
CA MET A 337 -9.93 2.58 11.18
C MET A 337 -9.96 3.85 12.04
N LYS A 338 -10.56 3.80 13.23
CA LYS A 338 -10.55 4.93 14.19
C LYS A 338 -9.19 5.12 14.82
N LYS A 339 -8.55 4.03 15.18
CA LYS A 339 -7.32 4.06 15.97
C LYS A 339 -6.07 4.25 15.14
N TYR A 340 -5.96 3.48 14.06
CA TYR A 340 -4.80 3.47 13.17
C TYR A 340 -5.08 4.18 11.84
N GLY A 341 -6.34 4.30 11.43
CA GLY A 341 -6.77 4.96 10.20
C GLY A 341 -6.46 4.16 8.94
N LEU A 342 -6.49 4.87 7.81
CA LEU A 342 -6.18 4.34 6.49
C LEU A 342 -5.07 5.15 5.84
N ILE A 343 -4.30 4.53 4.93
CA ILE A 343 -3.28 5.21 4.13
C ILE A 343 -3.64 5.07 2.66
N VAL A 344 -3.66 6.18 1.93
CA VAL A 344 -3.86 6.19 0.46
C VAL A 344 -2.64 5.55 -0.18
N ALA A 345 -2.83 4.40 -0.81
CA ALA A 345 -1.75 3.52 -1.25
C ALA A 345 -1.70 3.34 -2.76
N ASP A 346 -2.85 3.41 -3.44
CA ASP A 346 -2.92 3.17 -4.87
C ASP A 346 -4.07 3.94 -5.53
N ASN A 347 -4.03 4.02 -6.86
CA ASN A 347 -5.18 4.37 -7.67
C ASN A 347 -5.95 3.09 -8.00
N GLY A 348 -7.27 3.14 -7.87
CA GLY A 348 -8.15 2.01 -8.10
C GLY A 348 -9.61 2.46 -8.06
N SER A 349 -10.52 1.57 -7.78
CA SER A 349 -11.92 1.94 -7.56
C SER A 349 -12.06 2.85 -6.34
N ASP A 350 -13.01 3.76 -6.42
CA ASP A 350 -13.34 4.73 -5.37
C ASP A 350 -14.40 4.13 -4.43
N TRP A 351 -14.17 3.98 -3.18
CA TRP A 351 -12.87 3.88 -2.51
C TRP A 351 -12.84 2.56 -1.75
N TYR A 352 -11.87 1.75 -2.12
CA TYR A 352 -11.80 0.37 -1.68
C TYR A 352 -10.67 0.22 -0.66
N PHE A 353 -10.94 -0.46 0.44
CA PHE A 353 -9.91 -0.88 1.39
C PHE A 353 -9.63 -2.37 1.22
N GLN A 354 -8.36 -2.72 1.18
CA GLN A 354 -7.94 -4.05 0.83
C GLN A 354 -7.66 -4.94 2.03
N GLY A 355 -7.86 -6.23 1.82
CA GLY A 355 -7.54 -7.26 2.78
C GLY A 355 -6.92 -8.49 2.12
N ASP A 356 -6.61 -9.49 2.96
CA ASP A 356 -6.05 -10.75 2.48
C ASP A 356 -7.07 -11.59 1.72
N SER A 357 -6.56 -12.49 0.92
CA SER A 357 -7.35 -13.55 0.31
C SER A 357 -7.34 -14.76 1.25
N ASP A 358 -8.47 -15.05 1.89
CA ASP A 358 -8.63 -16.18 2.81
C ASP A 358 -10.01 -16.83 2.61
N ASN A 359 -10.03 -18.13 2.32
CA ASN A 359 -11.28 -18.87 2.11
C ASN A 359 -12.25 -18.80 3.30
N GLY A 360 -11.78 -18.45 4.46
CA GLY A 360 -12.62 -18.24 5.63
C GLY A 360 -13.49 -16.99 5.57
N TRP A 361 -13.24 -16.04 4.66
CA TRP A 361 -14.15 -14.92 4.41
C TRP A 361 -15.50 -15.37 3.84
N ALA A 362 -15.48 -16.45 3.03
CA ALA A 362 -16.68 -17.08 2.49
C ALA A 362 -17.38 -18.02 3.49
N ALA A 363 -16.88 -18.13 4.72
CA ALA A 363 -17.56 -18.90 5.76
C ALA A 363 -18.87 -18.22 6.15
N THR A 364 -19.88 -19.03 6.47
CA THR A 364 -21.16 -18.54 6.98
C THR A 364 -20.93 -17.68 8.23
N ALA A 365 -21.49 -16.49 8.22
CA ALA A 365 -21.43 -15.55 9.32
C ALA A 365 -22.15 -16.08 10.57
N PRO A 366 -21.88 -15.52 11.76
CA PRO A 366 -22.48 -15.99 13.02
C PRO A 366 -24.01 -15.97 13.07
N ASP A 367 -24.66 -15.13 12.27
CA ASP A 367 -26.11 -15.05 12.17
C ASP A 367 -26.73 -16.21 11.34
N GLY A 368 -25.89 -16.91 10.56
CA GLY A 368 -26.25 -18.09 9.78
C GLY A 368 -26.98 -17.78 8.45
N GLN A 369 -26.98 -16.54 7.98
CA GLN A 369 -27.70 -16.12 6.77
C GLN A 369 -26.76 -15.90 5.59
N ASP A 370 -25.72 -15.10 5.77
CA ASP A 370 -24.80 -14.68 4.72
C ASP A 370 -23.38 -15.17 5.01
N THR A 371 -22.41 -14.84 4.15
CA THR A 371 -20.98 -15.03 4.45
C THR A 371 -20.44 -13.84 5.24
N ILE A 372 -19.28 -14.00 5.89
CA ILE A 372 -18.62 -12.90 6.60
C ILE A 372 -18.35 -11.73 5.67
N ILE A 373 -17.92 -11.99 4.43
CA ILE A 373 -17.63 -10.92 3.47
C ILE A 373 -18.91 -10.24 2.98
N ASP A 374 -20.01 -10.96 2.75
CA ASP A 374 -21.26 -10.35 2.34
C ASP A 374 -21.82 -9.42 3.42
N GLU A 375 -21.72 -9.82 4.71
CA GLU A 375 -22.07 -8.94 5.82
C GLU A 375 -21.21 -7.67 5.83
N LEU A 376 -19.89 -7.80 5.62
CA LEU A 376 -18.98 -6.64 5.60
C LEU A 376 -19.30 -5.70 4.44
N VAL A 377 -19.59 -6.22 3.25
CA VAL A 377 -20.03 -5.40 2.10
C VAL A 377 -21.29 -4.63 2.46
N GLY A 378 -22.29 -5.29 3.04
CA GLY A 378 -23.53 -4.65 3.50
C GLY A 378 -23.29 -3.56 4.55
N ASP A 379 -22.43 -3.83 5.54
CA ASP A 379 -22.10 -2.92 6.61
C ASP A 379 -21.36 -1.66 6.10
N PHE A 380 -20.31 -1.84 5.31
CA PHE A 380 -19.47 -0.74 4.87
C PHE A 380 -20.11 0.16 3.81
N HIS A 381 -21.15 -0.30 3.11
CA HIS A 381 -21.99 0.57 2.27
C HIS A 381 -22.66 1.72 3.02
N HIS A 382 -22.70 1.67 4.34
CA HIS A 382 -23.23 2.77 5.15
C HIS A 382 -22.18 3.84 5.50
N LEU A 383 -20.92 3.62 5.18
CA LEU A 383 -19.83 4.58 5.40
C LEU A 383 -19.45 5.28 4.10
N THR A 384 -19.32 6.59 4.18
CA THR A 384 -18.89 7.45 3.08
C THR A 384 -17.69 8.28 3.48
N GLY A 385 -17.07 9.01 2.56
CA GLY A 385 -15.98 9.91 2.90
C GLY A 385 -16.35 11.00 3.91
N ALA A 386 -17.65 11.31 4.05
CA ALA A 386 -18.13 12.24 5.09
C ALA A 386 -17.93 11.70 6.53
N ASP A 387 -17.77 10.39 6.69
CA ASP A 387 -17.54 9.74 7.98
C ASP A 387 -16.05 9.73 8.37
N PHE A 388 -15.18 10.15 7.47
CA PHE A 388 -13.74 10.19 7.67
C PHE A 388 -13.22 11.61 7.79
N GLU A 389 -12.02 11.72 8.33
CA GLU A 389 -11.29 12.98 8.46
C GLU A 389 -9.81 12.74 8.10
N VAL A 390 -9.14 13.81 7.65
CA VAL A 390 -7.74 13.76 7.23
C VAL A 390 -6.84 14.07 8.40
N VAL A 391 -5.93 13.16 8.70
CA VAL A 391 -4.86 13.35 9.69
C VAL A 391 -3.66 13.99 9.02
N TYR A 392 -3.15 15.08 9.59
CA TYR A 392 -1.94 15.73 9.09
C TYR A 392 -0.69 14.90 9.41
N THR A 393 0.03 14.52 8.38
CA THR A 393 1.28 13.77 8.47
C THR A 393 2.42 14.43 7.70
N GLY A 394 2.19 15.63 7.20
CA GLY A 394 3.13 16.41 6.41
C GLY A 394 2.47 17.00 5.16
N ASP A 395 3.21 17.84 4.47
CA ASP A 395 2.78 18.40 3.19
C ASP A 395 3.22 17.49 2.04
N PRO A 396 2.42 17.36 0.97
CA PRO A 396 2.79 16.55 -0.16
C PRO A 396 3.99 17.12 -0.90
N VAL A 397 4.90 16.23 -1.29
CA VAL A 397 6.07 16.56 -2.12
C VAL A 397 5.87 16.01 -3.53
N SER A 398 6.48 16.66 -4.53
CA SER A 398 6.48 16.13 -5.89
C SER A 398 7.38 14.91 -5.98
N ALA A 399 7.00 13.94 -6.82
CA ALA A 399 7.98 13.00 -7.34
C ALA A 399 8.97 13.83 -8.17
N GLY A 400 10.11 14.16 -7.57
CA GLY A 400 11.19 14.81 -8.30
C GLY A 400 11.71 13.81 -9.34
N LEU A 401 11.29 13.98 -10.58
CA LEU A 401 11.94 13.40 -11.75
C LEU A 401 13.01 14.35 -12.25
#